data_2e1014dda0628c920e59d852b65de0d8
#
_entry.id   2e1014dda0628c920e59d852b65de0d8
#
_cell.length_a   1.000
_cell.length_b   1.000
_cell.length_c   1.000
_cell.angle_alpha   90.00
_cell.angle_beta   90.00
_cell.angle_gamma   90.00
#
_symmetry.space_group_name_H-M   'P 1'
#
loop_
_entity.id
_entity.type
_entity.pdbx_description
1 polymer ?
#
loop_
_entity_poly.entity_id
_entity_poly.type
_entity_poly.pdbx_seq_one_letter_code
_entity_poly.pdbx_strand_id
1 'polypeptide(L)'
;MLSELRVCNLGVIEELSLVFTPGMTAVTGETGAGKTLVVTAIELLVGGKAEASMVRPGSDEAMVEGRFDLGDRECVVRRVVPAKGRSRGYIDGSLATIAELSEVGSRLVDLHGQHDHQSLLTGAVQRQALDRFGGVDLQPLRAARQQVIDLETQRSSFGGDPRDRAREIDLLRFQVEELVAAGLDDADEDAKLRTEAELLADAGGFRDAAGVALDALSADGGAADAIGGALVALGDRSLFTGVVARLRDTQAEIDDLARELRATSEAIESDPERLALLGDRRKLLQDLRRKYGETLAEVIVWRDDASQRLIELEGHDELAAALDAQLLQARAALTKAEDLVAKARGAAAPALAKAVEAHLPDLALPKARLEVEVAGVAGRDVTFRFAANPGMELQPLAKVASGGELARAMLALRLVLTEGPPVLVFDEVDAGIGGAAAVAVGRSLGALGVDHQVLVVTHLAQVASWADAHVVVDKIATESTTTTKISVVDGEDRVTELARMLSGTPESSTAQQHARELLESTQS
;
A
#
# COMPACT_ATOMS: atom_id res chain seq x y z
N MET A 1 17.87 -9.71 25.92
CA MET A 1 18.42 -8.93 27.05
C MET A 1 19.78 -8.34 26.68
N LEU A 2 20.24 -7.28 27.36
CA LEU A 2 21.61 -6.77 27.23
C LEU A 2 22.53 -7.66 28.05
N SER A 3 23.38 -8.44 27.41
CA SER A 3 24.31 -9.35 28.09
C SER A 3 25.62 -8.68 28.47
N GLU A 4 26.11 -7.75 27.63
CA GLU A 4 27.37 -7.05 27.87
C GLU A 4 27.29 -5.59 27.36
N LEU A 5 27.82 -4.66 28.14
CA LEU A 5 28.02 -3.26 27.76
C LEU A 5 29.51 -2.92 27.89
N ARG A 6 30.10 -2.52 26.77
CA ARG A 6 31.50 -2.02 26.76
C ARG A 6 31.52 -0.56 26.37
N VAL A 7 32.22 0.22 27.16
CA VAL A 7 32.37 1.67 26.97
C VAL A 7 33.86 2.04 27.02
N CYS A 8 34.31 2.81 26.02
CA CYS A 8 35.68 3.32 25.98
C CYS A 8 35.66 4.82 25.73
N ASN A 9 36.44 5.58 26.50
CA ASN A 9 36.68 7.00 26.36
C ASN A 9 35.41 7.89 26.34
N LEU A 10 34.41 7.55 27.15
CA LEU A 10 33.17 8.33 27.27
C LEU A 10 33.17 9.15 28.55
N GLY A 11 33.22 10.46 28.44
CA GLY A 11 33.28 11.38 29.59
C GLY A 11 34.45 11.09 30.52
N VAL A 12 34.16 10.69 31.76
CA VAL A 12 35.15 10.28 32.76
C VAL A 12 35.48 8.80 32.73
N ILE A 13 34.80 8.01 31.93
CA ILE A 13 35.04 6.57 31.76
C ILE A 13 36.17 6.40 30.74
N GLU A 14 37.25 5.76 31.15
CA GLU A 14 38.33 5.35 30.25
C GLU A 14 38.04 4.03 29.56
N GLU A 15 37.80 3.00 30.36
CA GLU A 15 37.34 1.70 29.88
C GLU A 15 36.40 1.08 30.91
N LEU A 16 35.31 0.48 30.41
CA LEU A 16 34.31 -0.21 31.19
C LEU A 16 33.83 -1.43 30.40
N SER A 17 33.75 -2.57 31.09
CA SER A 17 33.03 -3.75 30.62
C SER A 17 32.10 -4.23 31.74
N LEU A 18 30.80 -4.26 31.45
CA LEU A 18 29.78 -4.75 32.38
C LEU A 18 29.08 -5.94 31.75
N VAL A 19 29.01 -7.03 32.49
CA VAL A 19 28.19 -8.20 32.18
C VAL A 19 26.93 -8.10 33.03
N PHE A 20 25.79 -8.19 32.40
CA PHE A 20 24.49 -8.11 33.06
C PHE A 20 23.85 -9.48 33.19
N THR A 21 23.11 -9.65 34.25
CA THR A 21 22.25 -10.82 34.49
C THR A 21 20.79 -10.47 34.23
N PRO A 22 19.92 -11.48 34.02
CA PRO A 22 18.47 -11.27 34.06
C PRO A 22 18.02 -10.64 35.37
N GLY A 23 16.84 -10.01 35.39
CA GLY A 23 16.28 -9.39 36.57
C GLY A 23 16.62 -7.90 36.68
N MET A 24 16.55 -7.38 37.89
CA MET A 24 16.81 -5.97 38.20
C MET A 24 18.28 -5.73 38.58
N THR A 25 18.95 -4.81 37.90
CA THR A 25 20.29 -4.33 38.24
C THR A 25 20.22 -2.88 38.74
N ALA A 26 20.66 -2.62 39.96
CA ALA A 26 20.81 -1.28 40.48
C ALA A 26 22.21 -0.72 40.15
N VAL A 27 22.26 0.52 39.68
CA VAL A 27 23.49 1.29 39.46
C VAL A 27 23.53 2.42 40.45
N THR A 28 24.47 2.34 41.39
CA THR A 28 24.65 3.33 42.47
C THR A 28 26.03 3.99 42.42
N GLY A 29 26.34 4.85 43.37
CA GLY A 29 27.62 5.53 43.45
C GLY A 29 27.45 7.01 43.82
N GLU A 30 28.55 7.74 43.97
CA GLU A 30 28.52 9.18 44.32
C GLU A 30 27.94 10.06 43.22
N THR A 31 27.40 11.21 43.60
CA THR A 31 26.88 12.20 42.65
C THR A 31 28.01 12.71 41.75
N GLY A 32 27.81 12.66 40.43
CA GLY A 32 28.82 13.03 39.44
C GLY A 32 29.91 11.97 39.20
N ALA A 33 29.79 10.75 39.74
CA ALA A 33 30.75 9.66 39.52
C ALA A 33 30.65 9.01 38.15
N GLY A 34 29.59 9.31 37.36
CA GLY A 34 29.40 8.73 36.04
C GLY A 34 28.22 7.79 35.92
N LYS A 35 27.31 7.71 36.91
CA LYS A 35 26.09 6.90 36.84
C LYS A 35 25.26 7.20 35.58
N THR A 36 25.01 8.48 35.32
CA THR A 36 24.32 8.96 34.14
C THR A 36 25.05 8.59 32.83
N LEU A 37 26.40 8.40 32.89
CA LEU A 37 27.18 8.00 31.71
C LEU A 37 26.87 6.55 31.28
N VAL A 38 26.46 5.67 32.20
CA VAL A 38 26.02 4.32 31.85
C VAL A 38 24.70 4.39 31.08
N VAL A 39 23.77 5.26 31.52
CA VAL A 39 22.51 5.51 30.79
C VAL A 39 22.78 6.18 29.45
N THR A 40 23.64 7.20 29.41
CA THR A 40 24.07 7.86 28.16
C THR A 40 24.75 6.89 27.20
N ALA A 41 25.53 5.93 27.69
CA ALA A 41 26.10 4.89 26.85
C ALA A 41 25.04 4.03 26.20
N ILE A 42 24.03 3.59 26.97
CA ILE A 42 22.89 2.84 26.43
C ILE A 42 22.07 3.69 25.44
N GLU A 43 21.84 4.97 25.77
CA GLU A 43 21.18 5.93 24.89
C GLU A 43 21.89 6.06 23.53
N LEU A 44 23.21 6.15 23.52
CA LEU A 44 23.99 6.19 22.28
C LEU A 44 23.82 4.93 21.43
N LEU A 45 23.68 3.75 22.03
CA LEU A 45 23.42 2.49 21.31
C LEU A 45 22.07 2.49 20.61
N VAL A 46 21.05 3.08 21.23
CA VAL A 46 19.70 3.12 20.65
C VAL A 46 19.44 4.33 19.74
N GLY A 47 20.50 4.98 19.27
CA GLY A 47 20.39 6.06 18.29
C GLY A 47 20.32 7.47 18.88
N GLY A 48 20.55 7.63 20.18
CA GLY A 48 20.55 8.91 20.86
C GLY A 48 21.55 9.92 20.28
N LYS A 49 21.37 11.19 20.67
CA LYS A 49 22.20 12.31 20.20
C LYS A 49 23.63 12.15 20.67
N ALA A 50 24.58 12.15 19.75
CA ALA A 50 25.99 12.07 20.03
C ALA A 50 26.65 13.46 19.87
N GLU A 51 27.35 13.90 20.89
CA GLU A 51 28.08 15.19 20.91
C GLU A 51 29.57 14.94 21.12
N ALA A 52 30.42 15.73 20.44
CA ALA A 52 31.86 15.64 20.60
C ALA A 52 32.34 15.94 22.07
N SER A 53 31.54 16.68 22.84
CA SER A 53 31.74 16.95 24.26
C SER A 53 31.69 15.69 25.15
N MET A 54 31.05 14.60 24.63
CA MET A 54 30.99 13.32 25.35
C MET A 54 32.30 12.53 25.26
N VAL A 55 33.21 12.88 24.35
CA VAL A 55 34.50 12.21 24.20
C VAL A 55 35.42 12.65 25.33
N ARG A 56 36.08 11.66 25.95
CA ARG A 56 37.07 11.93 27.03
C ARG A 56 38.13 12.91 26.54
N PRO A 57 38.46 13.94 27.34
CA PRO A 57 39.51 14.88 26.98
C PRO A 57 40.87 14.17 26.74
N GLY A 58 41.46 14.42 25.57
CA GLY A 58 42.71 13.79 25.15
C GLY A 58 42.56 12.51 24.33
N SER A 59 41.32 12.02 24.13
CA SER A 59 41.05 10.89 23.26
C SER A 59 40.51 11.36 21.92
N ASP A 60 40.76 10.56 20.85
CA ASP A 60 40.31 10.84 19.48
C ASP A 60 38.85 10.50 19.28
N GLU A 61 38.35 9.46 19.96
CA GLU A 61 36.97 9.00 19.88
C GLU A 61 36.51 8.28 21.15
N ALA A 62 35.19 8.29 21.37
CA ALA A 62 34.50 7.44 22.33
C ALA A 62 33.82 6.29 21.60
N MET A 63 33.78 5.12 22.21
CA MET A 63 33.11 3.93 21.69
C MET A 63 32.18 3.33 22.74
N VAL A 64 30.99 3.00 22.34
CA VAL A 64 30.05 2.20 23.13
C VAL A 64 29.64 0.99 22.30
N GLU A 65 29.66 -0.19 22.90
CA GLU A 65 29.23 -1.43 22.32
C GLU A 65 28.32 -2.19 23.29
N GLY A 66 27.17 -2.62 22.79
CA GLY A 66 26.22 -3.44 23.55
C GLY A 66 25.95 -4.74 22.81
N ARG A 67 25.99 -5.84 23.55
CA ARG A 67 25.62 -7.16 23.06
C ARG A 67 24.26 -7.55 23.62
N PHE A 68 23.32 -7.83 22.73
CA PHE A 68 21.95 -8.19 23.06
C PHE A 68 21.68 -9.64 22.69
N ASP A 69 21.26 -10.42 23.66
CA ASP A 69 20.76 -11.78 23.49
C ASP A 69 19.24 -11.71 23.20
N LEU A 70 18.83 -12.21 22.03
CA LEU A 70 17.43 -12.25 21.57
C LEU A 70 16.83 -13.67 21.67
N GLY A 71 17.54 -14.60 22.30
CA GLY A 71 17.15 -15.99 22.49
C GLY A 71 17.58 -16.89 21.35
N ASP A 72 17.25 -16.55 20.11
CA ASP A 72 17.62 -17.30 18.89
C ASP A 72 18.91 -16.81 18.23
N ARG A 73 19.28 -15.57 18.52
CA ARG A 73 20.48 -14.90 17.97
C ARG A 73 21.02 -13.83 18.90
N GLU A 74 22.28 -13.48 18.72
CA GLU A 74 22.85 -12.26 19.29
C GLU A 74 22.73 -11.08 18.29
N CYS A 75 22.62 -9.88 18.84
CA CYS A 75 22.69 -8.63 18.10
C CYS A 75 23.74 -7.73 18.78
N VAL A 76 24.75 -7.31 18.04
CA VAL A 76 25.81 -6.43 18.53
C VAL A 76 25.60 -5.02 17.95
N VAL A 77 25.34 -4.06 18.83
CA VAL A 77 25.16 -2.66 18.45
C VAL A 77 26.37 -1.87 18.94
N ARG A 78 26.99 -1.10 18.04
CA ARG A 78 28.15 -0.26 18.38
C ARG A 78 27.96 1.17 17.91
N ARG A 79 28.35 2.09 18.73
CA ARG A 79 28.40 3.54 18.44
C ARG A 79 29.79 4.08 18.64
N VAL A 80 30.31 4.82 17.64
CA VAL A 80 31.58 5.53 17.71
C VAL A 80 31.30 7.01 17.55
N VAL A 81 31.78 7.79 18.54
CA VAL A 81 31.64 9.25 18.58
C VAL A 81 33.04 9.86 18.50
N PRO A 82 33.45 10.40 17.33
CA PRO A 82 34.75 11.04 17.21
C PRO A 82 34.78 12.43 17.89
N ALA A 83 35.91 12.83 18.41
CA ALA A 83 36.13 14.20 18.93
C ALA A 83 35.97 15.27 17.82
N LYS A 84 36.20 14.89 16.55
CA LYS A 84 35.98 15.73 15.37
C LYS A 84 35.32 14.91 14.27
N GLY A 85 34.19 15.40 13.75
CA GLY A 85 33.47 14.74 12.64
C GLY A 85 32.12 14.20 13.04
N ARG A 86 31.58 13.28 12.22
CA ARG A 86 30.25 12.68 12.43
C ARG A 86 30.37 11.34 13.14
N SER A 87 29.45 11.07 14.05
CA SER A 87 29.35 9.78 14.71
C SER A 87 28.93 8.68 13.73
N ARG A 88 29.37 7.44 14.01
CA ARG A 88 29.14 6.25 13.21
C ARG A 88 28.44 5.18 14.04
N GLY A 89 27.43 4.52 13.46
CA GLY A 89 26.74 3.40 14.06
C GLY A 89 27.04 2.10 13.34
N TYR A 90 27.00 0.99 14.07
CA TYR A 90 27.19 -0.35 13.51
C TYR A 90 26.18 -1.31 14.14
N ILE A 91 25.62 -2.21 13.32
CA ILE A 91 24.78 -3.32 13.75
C ILE A 91 25.41 -4.59 13.17
N ASP A 92 25.73 -5.54 14.03
CA ASP A 92 26.38 -6.82 13.68
C ASP A 92 27.63 -6.63 12.81
N GLY A 93 28.42 -5.59 13.13
CA GLY A 93 29.65 -5.22 12.44
C GLY A 93 29.47 -4.41 11.15
N SER A 94 28.25 -4.29 10.62
CA SER A 94 27.95 -3.51 9.43
C SER A 94 27.65 -2.05 9.78
N LEU A 95 28.11 -1.10 8.94
CA LEU A 95 27.81 0.32 9.12
C LEU A 95 26.30 0.56 8.99
N ALA A 96 25.73 1.26 9.96
CA ALA A 96 24.31 1.59 10.02
C ALA A 96 24.09 3.09 10.16
N THR A 97 22.98 3.58 9.63
CA THR A 97 22.51 4.95 9.85
C THR A 97 21.96 5.12 11.26
N ILE A 98 21.83 6.38 11.71
CA ILE A 98 21.24 6.66 13.03
C ILE A 98 19.76 6.24 13.08
N ALA A 99 19.05 6.35 11.97
CA ALA A 99 17.66 5.92 11.87
C ALA A 99 17.51 4.40 12.05
N GLU A 100 18.37 3.61 11.41
CA GLU A 100 18.42 2.15 11.60
C GLU A 100 18.79 1.75 13.02
N LEU A 101 19.78 2.45 13.64
CA LEU A 101 20.09 2.26 15.06
C LEU A 101 18.90 2.56 15.96
N SER A 102 18.18 3.64 15.69
CA SER A 102 16.99 4.02 16.49
C SER A 102 15.85 3.01 16.29
N GLU A 103 15.66 2.50 15.08
CA GLU A 103 14.63 1.47 14.81
C GLU A 103 14.94 0.16 15.55
N VAL A 104 16.18 -0.33 15.45
CA VAL A 104 16.61 -1.55 16.17
C VAL A 104 16.60 -1.29 17.68
N GLY A 105 17.17 -0.16 18.11
CA GLY A 105 17.28 0.22 19.53
C GLY A 105 15.93 0.30 20.23
N SER A 106 14.91 0.86 19.59
CA SER A 106 13.55 0.96 20.16
C SER A 106 12.87 -0.39 20.40
N ARG A 107 13.32 -1.45 19.74
CA ARG A 107 12.86 -2.83 19.96
C ARG A 107 13.65 -3.53 21.08
N LEU A 108 14.84 -3.04 21.41
CA LEU A 108 15.75 -3.66 22.36
C LEU A 108 15.67 -3.03 23.74
N VAL A 109 15.58 -1.70 23.81
CA VAL A 109 15.67 -0.92 25.04
C VAL A 109 14.60 0.15 25.10
N ASP A 110 13.98 0.33 26.26
CA ASP A 110 13.15 1.47 26.60
C ASP A 110 13.78 2.28 27.72
N LEU A 111 14.03 3.55 27.47
CA LEU A 111 14.70 4.47 28.39
C LEU A 111 13.66 5.39 29.06
N HIS A 112 13.66 5.43 30.40
CA HIS A 112 12.74 6.23 31.19
C HIS A 112 13.53 7.21 32.09
N GLY A 113 13.49 8.51 31.78
CA GLY A 113 14.24 9.54 32.51
C GLY A 113 14.19 10.89 31.78
N GLN A 114 15.21 11.72 32.00
CA GLN A 114 15.30 13.06 31.37
C GLN A 114 15.59 13.05 29.85
N HIS A 115 15.86 11.90 29.26
CA HIS A 115 16.32 11.78 27.87
C HIS A 115 15.21 11.33 26.90
N ASP A 116 15.16 11.92 25.72
CA ASP A 116 14.04 11.93 24.76
C ASP A 116 13.69 10.59 24.05
N HIS A 117 14.21 9.45 24.46
CA HIS A 117 13.98 8.16 23.77
C HIS A 117 12.96 7.25 24.45
N GLN A 118 11.80 7.79 24.80
CA GLN A 118 10.73 7.01 25.42
C GLN A 118 9.75 6.50 24.34
N SER A 119 9.73 5.20 24.10
CA SER A 119 8.88 4.58 23.09
C SER A 119 7.39 4.86 23.35
N LEU A 120 6.94 4.85 24.61
CA LEU A 120 5.55 5.11 25.00
C LEU A 120 5.11 6.58 24.88
N LEU A 121 6.00 7.53 24.54
CA LEU A 121 5.60 8.92 24.30
C LEU A 121 5.03 9.15 22.90
N THR A 122 5.20 8.19 21.98
CA THR A 122 4.66 8.31 20.63
C THR A 122 3.24 7.78 20.55
N GLY A 123 2.33 8.51 19.88
CA GLY A 123 0.94 8.07 19.72
C GLY A 123 0.77 6.71 19.01
N ALA A 124 1.72 6.31 18.17
CA ALA A 124 1.69 5.00 17.52
C ALA A 124 1.91 3.87 18.54
N VAL A 125 2.86 4.02 19.47
CA VAL A 125 3.13 3.03 20.51
C VAL A 125 2.01 3.04 21.56
N GLN A 126 1.48 4.21 21.94
CA GLN A 126 0.33 4.33 22.84
C GLN A 126 -0.89 3.60 22.29
N ARG A 127 -1.15 3.73 20.99
CA ARG A 127 -2.23 2.99 20.31
C ARG A 127 -1.99 1.48 20.34
N GLN A 128 -0.78 1.02 20.04
CA GLN A 128 -0.43 -0.40 20.10
C GLN A 128 -0.60 -0.95 21.53
N ALA A 129 -0.18 -0.20 22.54
CA ALA A 129 -0.32 -0.56 23.93
C ALA A 129 -1.80 -0.69 24.33
N LEU A 130 -2.64 0.28 23.92
CA LEU A 130 -4.08 0.22 24.12
C LEU A 130 -4.73 -0.97 23.39
N ASP A 131 -4.33 -1.21 22.11
CA ASP A 131 -4.84 -2.33 21.33
C ASP A 131 -4.55 -3.69 21.98
N ARG A 132 -3.33 -3.87 22.49
CA ARG A 132 -2.92 -5.08 23.19
C ARG A 132 -3.65 -5.25 24.50
N PHE A 133 -3.67 -4.23 25.35
CA PHE A 133 -4.37 -4.25 26.64
C PHE A 133 -5.86 -4.56 26.46
N GLY A 134 -6.50 -3.96 25.45
CA GLY A 134 -7.92 -4.16 25.15
C GLY A 134 -8.22 -5.40 24.31
N GLY A 135 -7.23 -6.17 23.85
CA GLY A 135 -7.43 -7.30 22.94
C GLY A 135 -8.11 -6.90 21.62
N VAL A 136 -7.79 -5.72 21.08
CA VAL A 136 -8.46 -5.16 19.89
C VAL A 136 -8.07 -5.95 18.65
N ASP A 137 -9.05 -6.64 18.05
CA ASP A 137 -8.84 -7.34 16.77
C ASP A 137 -8.78 -6.36 15.60
N LEU A 138 -7.61 -6.27 14.98
CA LEU A 138 -7.34 -5.41 13.81
C LEU A 138 -7.46 -6.14 12.47
N GLN A 139 -7.66 -7.45 12.46
CA GLN A 139 -7.70 -8.23 11.21
C GLN A 139 -8.84 -7.82 10.28
N PRO A 140 -10.10 -7.62 10.76
CA PRO A 140 -11.20 -7.18 9.91
C PRO A 140 -10.93 -5.80 9.27
N LEU A 141 -10.32 -4.89 10.02
CA LEU A 141 -9.96 -3.55 9.51
C LEU A 141 -8.88 -3.63 8.42
N ARG A 142 -7.85 -4.46 8.64
CA ARG A 142 -6.77 -4.66 7.65
C ARG A 142 -7.31 -5.28 6.37
N ALA A 143 -8.14 -6.32 6.49
CA ALA A 143 -8.75 -6.99 5.35
C ALA A 143 -9.65 -6.04 4.54
N ALA A 144 -10.50 -5.25 5.22
CA ALA A 144 -11.37 -4.30 4.55
C ALA A 144 -10.59 -3.18 3.83
N ARG A 145 -9.50 -2.69 4.42
CA ARG A 145 -8.62 -1.71 3.77
C ARG A 145 -7.94 -2.27 2.54
N GLN A 146 -7.41 -3.48 2.63
CA GLN A 146 -6.77 -4.12 1.50
C GLN A 146 -7.75 -4.32 0.35
N GLN A 147 -8.97 -4.77 0.65
CA GLN A 147 -10.01 -4.95 -0.37
C GLN A 147 -10.36 -3.65 -1.11
N VAL A 148 -10.44 -2.52 -0.40
CA VAL A 148 -10.66 -1.21 -1.04
C VAL A 148 -9.49 -0.83 -1.95
N ILE A 149 -8.24 -1.02 -1.49
CA ILE A 149 -7.04 -0.73 -2.28
C ILE A 149 -6.99 -1.60 -3.55
N ASP A 150 -7.29 -2.88 -3.44
CA ASP A 150 -7.27 -3.81 -4.57
C ASP A 150 -8.31 -3.43 -5.61
N LEU A 151 -9.55 -3.11 -5.20
CA LEU A 151 -10.63 -2.67 -6.09
C LEU A 151 -10.33 -1.30 -6.73
N GLU A 152 -9.75 -0.35 -6.00
CA GLU A 152 -9.32 0.95 -6.54
C GLU A 152 -8.21 0.78 -7.57
N THR A 153 -7.28 -0.12 -7.34
CA THR A 153 -6.20 -0.47 -8.28
C THR A 153 -6.77 -1.10 -9.54
N GLN A 154 -7.68 -2.08 -9.41
CA GLN A 154 -8.37 -2.68 -10.55
C GLN A 154 -9.16 -1.63 -11.34
N ARG A 155 -9.92 -0.77 -10.67
CA ARG A 155 -10.67 0.31 -11.33
C ARG A 155 -9.76 1.27 -12.09
N SER A 156 -8.61 1.61 -11.55
CA SER A 156 -7.65 2.52 -12.19
C SER A 156 -7.00 1.91 -13.44
N SER A 157 -6.91 0.58 -13.54
CA SER A 157 -6.36 -0.12 -14.70
C SER A 157 -7.26 -0.06 -15.95
N PHE A 158 -8.54 0.28 -15.78
CA PHE A 158 -9.50 0.44 -16.88
C PHE A 158 -9.33 1.75 -17.69
N GLY A 159 -8.30 2.52 -17.56
CA GLY A 159 -7.89 3.72 -18.30
C GLY A 159 -8.91 4.41 -19.22
N GLY A 160 -8.74 5.72 -19.46
CA GLY A 160 -9.58 6.51 -20.37
C GLY A 160 -10.71 7.29 -19.64
N ASP A 161 -11.12 8.42 -20.24
CA ASP A 161 -12.26 9.20 -19.72
C ASP A 161 -13.58 8.44 -20.00
N PRO A 162 -14.41 8.14 -18.99
CA PRO A 162 -15.70 7.49 -19.18
C PRO A 162 -16.62 8.24 -20.17
N ARG A 163 -16.49 9.56 -20.27
CA ARG A 163 -17.28 10.38 -21.19
C ARG A 163 -16.87 10.19 -22.65
N ASP A 164 -15.57 10.08 -22.89
CA ASP A 164 -15.06 9.82 -24.24
C ASP A 164 -15.42 8.42 -24.71
N ARG A 165 -15.35 7.45 -23.80
CA ARG A 165 -15.79 6.05 -24.07
C ARG A 165 -17.28 5.98 -24.38
N ALA A 166 -18.13 6.65 -23.58
CA ALA A 166 -19.56 6.69 -23.82
C ALA A 166 -19.89 7.28 -25.19
N ARG A 167 -19.21 8.35 -25.61
CA ARG A 167 -19.35 8.94 -26.95
C ARG A 167 -18.91 7.98 -28.06
N GLU A 168 -17.82 7.24 -27.85
CA GLU A 168 -17.33 6.24 -28.79
C GLU A 168 -18.34 5.10 -28.94
N ILE A 169 -18.91 4.60 -27.84
CA ILE A 169 -19.97 3.59 -27.84
C ILE A 169 -21.21 4.05 -28.62
N ASP A 170 -21.71 5.25 -28.33
CA ASP A 170 -22.91 5.79 -29.00
C ASP A 170 -22.67 5.95 -30.50
N LEU A 171 -21.50 6.44 -30.90
CA LEU A 171 -21.11 6.59 -32.30
C LEU A 171 -21.02 5.23 -33.01
N LEU A 172 -20.26 4.29 -32.41
CA LEU A 172 -20.11 2.95 -33.00
C LEU A 172 -21.42 2.20 -33.10
N ARG A 173 -22.28 2.30 -32.07
CA ARG A 173 -23.61 1.67 -32.09
C ARG A 173 -24.43 2.19 -33.25
N PHE A 174 -24.53 3.50 -33.45
CA PHE A 174 -25.24 4.08 -34.59
C PHE A 174 -24.69 3.61 -35.92
N GLN A 175 -23.36 3.58 -36.08
CA GLN A 175 -22.69 3.20 -37.32
C GLN A 175 -22.85 1.70 -37.63
N VAL A 176 -22.75 0.84 -36.61
CA VAL A 176 -22.98 -0.60 -36.74
C VAL A 176 -24.43 -0.89 -37.09
N GLU A 177 -25.40 -0.23 -36.42
CA GLU A 177 -26.84 -0.38 -36.74
C GLU A 177 -27.14 0.04 -38.18
N GLU A 178 -26.58 1.15 -38.67
CA GLU A 178 -26.74 1.61 -40.06
C GLU A 178 -26.24 0.54 -41.06
N LEU A 179 -25.06 -0.04 -40.80
CA LEU A 179 -24.44 -1.02 -41.67
C LEU A 179 -25.12 -2.39 -41.61
N VAL A 180 -25.57 -2.82 -40.43
CA VAL A 180 -26.35 -4.08 -40.27
C VAL A 180 -27.72 -3.95 -40.95
N ALA A 181 -28.41 -2.82 -40.79
CA ALA A 181 -29.69 -2.56 -41.47
C ALA A 181 -29.56 -2.54 -43.01
N ALA A 182 -28.39 -2.15 -43.51
CA ALA A 182 -28.09 -2.17 -44.94
C ALA A 182 -27.95 -3.59 -45.53
N GLY A 183 -27.74 -4.63 -44.72
CA GLY A 183 -27.67 -6.05 -45.17
C GLY A 183 -26.52 -6.27 -46.18
N LEU A 184 -25.30 -5.95 -45.79
CA LEU A 184 -24.12 -6.06 -46.64
C LEU A 184 -23.49 -7.46 -46.50
N ASP A 185 -23.91 -8.41 -47.34
CA ASP A 185 -23.43 -9.81 -47.29
C ASP A 185 -22.50 -10.17 -48.47
N ASP A 186 -22.46 -9.34 -49.51
CA ASP A 186 -21.74 -9.63 -50.76
C ASP A 186 -20.85 -8.41 -51.15
N ALA A 187 -19.55 -8.60 -51.13
CA ALA A 187 -18.57 -7.56 -51.52
C ALA A 187 -18.69 -7.13 -52.99
N ASP A 188 -19.24 -8.00 -53.88
CA ASP A 188 -19.39 -7.75 -55.31
C ASP A 188 -20.82 -7.27 -55.68
N GLU A 189 -21.69 -7.02 -54.69
CA GLU A 189 -23.09 -6.64 -54.94
C GLU A 189 -23.20 -5.42 -55.86
N ASP A 190 -22.43 -4.34 -55.66
CA ASP A 190 -22.50 -3.14 -56.51
C ASP A 190 -22.15 -3.43 -57.96
N ALA A 191 -21.16 -4.31 -58.22
CA ALA A 191 -20.81 -4.75 -59.56
C ALA A 191 -21.92 -5.57 -60.25
N LYS A 192 -22.54 -6.50 -59.50
CA LYS A 192 -23.66 -7.30 -59.99
C LYS A 192 -24.88 -6.44 -60.30
N LEU A 193 -25.25 -5.53 -59.39
CA LEU A 193 -26.37 -4.61 -59.59
C LEU A 193 -26.13 -3.66 -60.76
N ARG A 194 -24.88 -3.22 -60.96
CA ARG A 194 -24.53 -2.40 -62.13
C ARG A 194 -24.74 -3.14 -63.42
N THR A 195 -24.26 -4.38 -63.54
CA THR A 195 -24.41 -5.20 -64.74
C THR A 195 -25.88 -5.46 -65.04
N GLU A 196 -26.70 -5.80 -64.01
CA GLU A 196 -28.13 -6.00 -64.13
C GLU A 196 -28.87 -4.72 -64.57
N ALA A 197 -28.51 -3.58 -64.01
CA ALA A 197 -29.10 -2.29 -64.35
C ALA A 197 -28.74 -1.85 -65.79
N GLU A 198 -27.51 -2.09 -66.26
CA GLU A 198 -27.08 -1.81 -67.61
C GLU A 198 -27.87 -2.67 -68.62
N LEU A 199 -28.08 -3.97 -68.34
CA LEU A 199 -28.89 -4.85 -69.21
C LEU A 199 -30.33 -4.38 -69.27
N LEU A 200 -30.96 -4.03 -68.20
CA LEU A 200 -32.35 -3.55 -68.12
C LEU A 200 -32.52 -2.15 -68.76
N ALA A 201 -31.56 -1.27 -68.62
CA ALA A 201 -31.60 0.07 -69.21
C ALA A 201 -31.46 0.02 -70.73
N ASP A 202 -30.66 -0.90 -71.29
CA ASP A 202 -30.47 -1.07 -72.71
C ASP A 202 -31.55 -1.93 -73.39
N ALA A 203 -32.48 -2.49 -72.62
CA ALA A 203 -33.55 -3.35 -73.10
C ALA A 203 -34.39 -2.68 -74.25
N GLY A 204 -34.63 -1.38 -74.15
CA GLY A 204 -35.28 -0.56 -75.19
C GLY A 204 -34.45 -0.48 -76.44
N GLY A 205 -33.16 -0.17 -76.33
CA GLY A 205 -32.25 -0.09 -77.47
C GLY A 205 -32.01 -1.41 -78.18
N PHE A 206 -32.00 -2.53 -77.46
CA PHE A 206 -31.89 -3.85 -78.01
C PHE A 206 -33.19 -4.24 -78.77
N ARG A 207 -34.40 -3.88 -78.30
CA ARG A 207 -35.67 -4.08 -79.01
C ARG A 207 -35.76 -3.25 -80.27
N ASP A 208 -35.38 -1.98 -80.20
CA ASP A 208 -35.34 -1.07 -81.35
C ASP A 208 -34.40 -1.59 -82.43
N ALA A 209 -33.20 -2.01 -82.05
CA ALA A 209 -32.21 -2.58 -82.94
C ALA A 209 -32.74 -3.90 -83.62
N ALA A 210 -33.33 -4.76 -82.82
CA ALA A 210 -33.97 -6.00 -83.32
C ALA A 210 -35.15 -5.69 -84.26
N GLY A 211 -35.93 -4.65 -83.91
CA GLY A 211 -37.08 -4.20 -84.77
C GLY A 211 -36.58 -3.71 -86.15
N VAL A 212 -35.58 -2.84 -86.19
CA VAL A 212 -34.97 -2.32 -87.39
C VAL A 212 -34.39 -3.45 -88.27
N ALA A 213 -33.69 -4.41 -87.60
CA ALA A 213 -33.17 -5.59 -88.31
C ALA A 213 -34.26 -6.48 -88.85
N LEU A 214 -35.33 -6.69 -88.06
CA LEU A 214 -36.51 -7.50 -88.47
C LEU A 214 -37.24 -6.88 -89.70
N ASP A 215 -37.45 -5.56 -89.64
CA ASP A 215 -38.06 -4.81 -90.78
C ASP A 215 -37.20 -4.92 -92.04
N ALA A 216 -35.88 -4.79 -91.94
CA ALA A 216 -35.00 -4.96 -93.09
C ALA A 216 -35.05 -6.38 -93.71
N LEU A 217 -35.30 -7.39 -92.88
CA LEU A 217 -35.38 -8.77 -93.39
C LEU A 217 -36.77 -9.14 -93.87
N SER A 218 -37.87 -8.74 -93.25
CA SER A 218 -39.20 -9.29 -93.46
C SER A 218 -40.32 -8.30 -93.71
N ALA A 219 -40.10 -6.95 -93.72
CA ALA A 219 -41.12 -5.97 -94.06
C ALA A 219 -41.33 -5.89 -95.60
N ASP A 220 -42.42 -5.23 -95.97
CA ASP A 220 -42.69 -4.95 -97.38
C ASP A 220 -41.53 -4.25 -98.08
N GLY A 221 -40.97 -4.87 -99.08
CA GLY A 221 -39.74 -4.40 -99.73
C GLY A 221 -38.42 -4.78 -99.08
N GLY A 222 -38.46 -5.59 -98.01
CA GLY A 222 -37.32 -6.17 -97.34
C GLY A 222 -36.58 -7.26 -98.14
N ALA A 223 -35.59 -7.88 -97.50
CA ALA A 223 -34.75 -8.88 -98.15
C ALA A 223 -35.55 -10.11 -98.60
N ALA A 224 -36.55 -10.57 -97.82
CA ALA A 224 -37.39 -11.68 -98.18
C ALA A 224 -38.25 -11.38 -99.47
N ASP A 225 -38.83 -10.20 -99.51
CA ASP A 225 -39.61 -9.75 -100.69
C ASP A 225 -38.70 -9.55 -101.91
N ALA A 226 -37.51 -8.98 -101.75
CA ALA A 226 -36.58 -8.83 -102.85
C ALA A 226 -36.16 -10.17 -103.45
N ILE A 227 -35.94 -11.18 -102.62
CA ILE A 227 -35.63 -12.55 -103.06
C ILE A 227 -36.87 -13.21 -103.70
N GLY A 228 -38.03 -13.01 -103.07
CA GLY A 228 -39.34 -13.52 -103.64
C GLY A 228 -39.62 -12.96 -105.02
N GLY A 229 -39.41 -11.64 -105.21
CA GLY A 229 -39.49 -10.96 -106.49
C GLY A 229 -38.53 -11.52 -107.55
N ALA A 230 -37.27 -11.77 -107.14
CA ALA A 230 -36.27 -12.40 -108.01
C ALA A 230 -36.70 -13.85 -108.42
N LEU A 231 -37.24 -14.63 -107.52
CA LEU A 231 -37.77 -15.98 -107.76
C LEU A 231 -38.92 -15.95 -108.76
N VAL A 232 -39.84 -15.02 -108.58
CA VAL A 232 -40.99 -14.86 -109.56
C VAL A 232 -40.48 -14.42 -110.91
N ALA A 233 -39.54 -13.50 -111.01
CA ALA A 233 -38.98 -13.01 -112.25
C ALA A 233 -38.21 -14.09 -113.08
N LEU A 234 -37.49 -14.98 -112.36
CA LEU A 234 -36.74 -16.08 -112.96
C LEU A 234 -37.62 -17.25 -113.36
N GLY A 235 -38.74 -17.53 -112.67
CA GLY A 235 -39.68 -18.61 -112.94
C GLY A 235 -39.00 -19.98 -113.09
N ASP A 236 -39.61 -20.89 -113.75
CA ASP A 236 -39.13 -22.27 -113.97
C ASP A 236 -38.24 -22.42 -115.23
N ARG A 237 -37.51 -21.37 -115.62
CA ARG A 237 -36.60 -21.41 -116.77
C ARG A 237 -35.41 -22.32 -116.45
N SER A 238 -35.21 -23.35 -117.30
CA SER A 238 -34.18 -24.39 -117.04
C SER A 238 -32.76 -23.85 -116.91
N LEU A 239 -32.46 -22.70 -117.58
CA LEU A 239 -31.14 -22.03 -117.53
C LEU A 239 -30.81 -21.50 -116.12
N PHE A 240 -31.80 -21.21 -115.24
CA PHE A 240 -31.62 -20.61 -113.91
C PHE A 240 -31.90 -21.56 -112.79
N THR A 241 -32.17 -22.88 -113.04
CA THR A 241 -32.55 -23.86 -111.99
C THR A 241 -31.60 -23.84 -110.80
N GLY A 242 -30.27 -23.77 -110.98
CA GLY A 242 -29.33 -23.74 -109.91
C GLY A 242 -29.31 -22.40 -109.09
N VAL A 243 -29.63 -21.28 -109.79
CA VAL A 243 -29.73 -19.96 -109.12
C VAL A 243 -31.07 -19.91 -108.32
N VAL A 244 -32.18 -20.45 -108.88
CA VAL A 244 -33.46 -20.50 -108.16
C VAL A 244 -33.40 -21.38 -106.94
N ALA A 245 -32.68 -22.51 -106.97
CA ALA A 245 -32.45 -23.33 -105.77
C ALA A 245 -31.73 -22.55 -104.65
N ARG A 246 -30.66 -21.92 -105.01
CA ARG A 246 -29.90 -21.11 -104.05
C ARG A 246 -30.68 -19.92 -103.48
N LEU A 247 -31.52 -19.26 -104.32
CA LEU A 247 -32.36 -18.17 -103.83
C LEU A 247 -33.42 -18.68 -102.84
N ARG A 248 -33.98 -19.90 -103.05
CA ARG A 248 -34.92 -20.54 -102.11
C ARG A 248 -34.24 -20.88 -100.81
N ASP A 249 -33.02 -21.42 -100.86
CA ASP A 249 -32.21 -21.69 -99.64
C ASP A 249 -31.96 -20.41 -98.85
N THR A 250 -31.59 -19.34 -99.55
CA THR A 250 -31.35 -18.02 -98.95
C THR A 250 -32.64 -17.43 -98.36
N GLN A 251 -33.78 -17.61 -99.01
CA GLN A 251 -35.05 -17.13 -98.46
C GLN A 251 -35.42 -17.88 -97.16
N ALA A 252 -35.25 -19.22 -97.17
CA ALA A 252 -35.51 -20.02 -95.96
C ALA A 252 -34.55 -19.57 -94.77
N GLU A 253 -33.29 -19.25 -95.03
CA GLU A 253 -32.34 -18.77 -94.05
C GLU A 253 -32.73 -17.40 -93.53
N ILE A 254 -33.19 -16.46 -94.36
CA ILE A 254 -33.72 -15.16 -93.93
C ILE A 254 -34.96 -15.32 -93.08
N ASP A 255 -35.88 -16.21 -93.42
CA ASP A 255 -37.09 -16.49 -92.63
C ASP A 255 -36.72 -17.07 -91.24
N ASP A 256 -35.69 -17.92 -91.19
CA ASP A 256 -35.20 -18.48 -89.94
C ASP A 256 -34.54 -17.41 -89.05
N LEU A 257 -33.69 -16.56 -89.60
CA LEU A 257 -33.08 -15.42 -88.90
C LEU A 257 -34.14 -14.43 -88.41
N ALA A 258 -35.16 -14.14 -89.20
CA ALA A 258 -36.26 -13.27 -88.78
C ALA A 258 -37.07 -13.86 -87.62
N ARG A 259 -37.29 -15.19 -87.61
CA ARG A 259 -37.94 -15.88 -86.46
C ARG A 259 -37.06 -15.84 -85.22
N GLU A 260 -35.78 -16.10 -85.34
CA GLU A 260 -34.80 -16.02 -84.22
C GLU A 260 -34.70 -14.61 -83.64
N LEU A 261 -34.57 -13.56 -84.47
CA LEU A 261 -34.59 -12.17 -84.06
C LEU A 261 -35.88 -11.78 -83.32
N ARG A 262 -37.06 -12.26 -83.83
CA ARG A 262 -38.32 -11.97 -83.16
C ARG A 262 -38.42 -12.65 -81.80
N ALA A 263 -38.07 -13.92 -81.74
CA ALA A 263 -38.07 -14.66 -80.46
C ALA A 263 -37.08 -13.99 -79.44
N THR A 264 -35.91 -13.58 -79.87
CA THR A 264 -34.96 -12.89 -79.04
C THR A 264 -35.47 -11.52 -78.57
N SER A 265 -36.09 -10.72 -79.44
CA SER A 265 -36.71 -9.44 -79.12
C SER A 265 -37.85 -9.52 -78.12
N GLU A 266 -38.68 -10.55 -78.27
CA GLU A 266 -39.81 -10.83 -77.35
C GLU A 266 -39.37 -11.32 -75.99
N ALA A 267 -38.22 -11.99 -75.90
CA ALA A 267 -37.60 -12.42 -74.67
C ALA A 267 -36.91 -11.27 -73.84
N ILE A 268 -36.70 -10.09 -74.44
CA ILE A 268 -36.12 -8.91 -73.73
C ILE A 268 -37.21 -8.28 -72.88
N GLU A 269 -37.20 -8.59 -71.56
CA GLU A 269 -38.11 -7.96 -70.59
C GLU A 269 -37.62 -6.55 -70.24
N SER A 270 -38.50 -5.54 -70.24
CA SER A 270 -38.24 -4.23 -69.68
C SER A 270 -38.97 -4.14 -68.32
N ASP A 271 -38.27 -4.03 -67.26
CA ASP A 271 -38.79 -3.88 -65.88
C ASP A 271 -38.39 -2.56 -65.27
N PRO A 272 -39.15 -1.49 -65.45
CA PRO A 272 -38.86 -0.17 -64.90
C PRO A 272 -38.90 -0.15 -63.37
N GLU A 273 -39.72 -1.00 -62.73
CA GLU A 273 -39.80 -1.08 -61.26
C GLU A 273 -38.53 -1.73 -60.70
N ARG A 274 -38.06 -2.79 -61.31
CA ARG A 274 -36.82 -3.45 -60.97
C ARG A 274 -35.63 -2.51 -61.16
N LEU A 275 -35.58 -1.75 -62.27
CA LEU A 275 -34.54 -0.78 -62.54
C LEU A 275 -34.50 0.31 -61.47
N ALA A 276 -35.65 0.81 -61.00
CA ALA A 276 -35.75 1.78 -59.92
C ALA A 276 -35.22 1.19 -58.60
N LEU A 277 -35.62 -0.01 -58.24
CA LEU A 277 -35.12 -0.73 -57.04
C LEU A 277 -33.59 -0.92 -57.06
N LEU A 278 -33.03 -1.31 -58.22
CA LEU A 278 -31.58 -1.41 -58.42
C LEU A 278 -30.90 -0.05 -58.22
N GLY A 279 -31.52 1.02 -58.75
CA GLY A 279 -31.02 2.39 -58.59
C GLY A 279 -30.97 2.83 -57.12
N ASP A 280 -32.06 2.58 -56.37
CA ASP A 280 -32.13 2.92 -54.96
C ASP A 280 -31.10 2.11 -54.13
N ARG A 281 -30.99 0.81 -54.40
CA ARG A 281 -30.01 -0.06 -53.73
C ARG A 281 -28.57 0.39 -54.03
N ARG A 282 -28.24 0.68 -55.28
CA ARG A 282 -26.92 1.18 -55.68
C ARG A 282 -26.58 2.54 -55.01
N LYS A 283 -27.57 3.43 -54.93
CA LYS A 283 -27.40 4.71 -54.24
C LYS A 283 -27.06 4.49 -52.76
N LEU A 284 -27.78 3.61 -52.06
CA LEU A 284 -27.48 3.24 -50.67
C LEU A 284 -26.04 2.74 -50.54
N LEU A 285 -25.64 1.79 -51.41
CA LEU A 285 -24.27 1.24 -51.37
C LEU A 285 -23.19 2.33 -51.64
N GLN A 286 -23.44 3.26 -52.55
CA GLN A 286 -22.54 4.39 -52.80
C GLN A 286 -22.44 5.34 -51.61
N ASP A 287 -23.57 5.64 -50.94
CA ASP A 287 -23.56 6.49 -49.74
C ASP A 287 -22.80 5.85 -48.59
N LEU A 288 -22.93 4.51 -48.42
CA LEU A 288 -22.18 3.76 -47.42
C LEU A 288 -20.68 3.71 -47.75
N ARG A 289 -20.32 3.49 -49.01
CA ARG A 289 -18.92 3.54 -49.45
C ARG A 289 -18.31 4.88 -49.19
N ARG A 290 -18.99 5.97 -49.47
CA ARG A 290 -18.48 7.34 -49.19
C ARG A 290 -18.22 7.57 -47.72
N LYS A 291 -18.94 6.92 -46.81
CA LYS A 291 -18.80 7.09 -45.36
C LYS A 291 -17.73 6.17 -44.75
N TYR A 292 -17.64 4.91 -45.23
CA TYR A 292 -16.95 3.85 -44.47
C TYR A 292 -15.82 3.15 -45.24
N GLY A 293 -15.67 3.34 -46.58
CA GLY A 293 -14.59 2.74 -47.36
C GLY A 293 -14.71 2.98 -48.86
N GLU A 294 -13.68 2.73 -49.65
CA GLU A 294 -13.68 2.92 -51.09
C GLU A 294 -14.40 1.78 -51.83
N THR A 295 -14.42 0.58 -51.22
CA THR A 295 -15.06 -0.63 -51.76
C THR A 295 -16.05 -1.21 -50.76
N LEU A 296 -17.03 -2.02 -51.23
CA LEU A 296 -17.94 -2.73 -50.32
C LEU A 296 -17.24 -3.74 -49.42
N ALA A 297 -16.16 -4.35 -49.89
CA ALA A 297 -15.30 -5.22 -49.08
C ALA A 297 -14.73 -4.47 -47.87
N GLU A 298 -14.25 -3.25 -48.08
CA GLU A 298 -13.73 -2.41 -46.98
C GLU A 298 -14.84 -1.98 -46.01
N VAL A 299 -16.04 -1.67 -46.52
CA VAL A 299 -17.20 -1.34 -45.68
C VAL A 299 -17.62 -2.52 -44.81
N ILE A 300 -17.60 -3.75 -45.35
CA ILE A 300 -17.88 -4.97 -44.57
C ILE A 300 -16.81 -5.18 -43.48
N VAL A 301 -15.53 -5.09 -43.82
CA VAL A 301 -14.43 -5.18 -42.84
C VAL A 301 -14.58 -4.12 -41.76
N TRP A 302 -14.87 -2.89 -42.15
CA TRP A 302 -15.07 -1.79 -41.19
C TRP A 302 -16.24 -2.07 -40.24
N ARG A 303 -17.39 -2.62 -40.75
CA ARG A 303 -18.55 -3.04 -39.93
C ARG A 303 -18.13 -4.08 -38.90
N ASP A 304 -17.37 -5.08 -39.31
CA ASP A 304 -16.95 -6.18 -38.44
C ASP A 304 -15.96 -5.69 -37.35
N ASP A 305 -15.01 -4.86 -37.73
CA ASP A 305 -14.07 -4.23 -36.79
C ASP A 305 -14.80 -3.30 -35.80
N ALA A 306 -15.73 -2.48 -36.29
CA ALA A 306 -16.53 -1.59 -35.45
C ALA A 306 -17.42 -2.37 -34.48
N SER A 307 -18.02 -3.49 -34.95
CA SER A 307 -18.83 -4.37 -34.11
C SER A 307 -18.01 -5.02 -33.00
N GLN A 308 -16.81 -5.51 -33.32
CA GLN A 308 -15.92 -6.09 -32.36
C GLN A 308 -15.49 -5.04 -31.31
N ARG A 309 -15.15 -3.83 -31.76
CA ARG A 309 -14.77 -2.72 -30.89
C ARG A 309 -15.90 -2.29 -29.96
N LEU A 310 -17.13 -2.26 -30.47
CA LEU A 310 -18.33 -1.96 -29.68
C LEU A 310 -18.53 -2.97 -28.54
N ILE A 311 -18.42 -4.29 -28.86
CA ILE A 311 -18.53 -5.36 -27.85
C ILE A 311 -17.45 -5.20 -26.76
N GLU A 312 -16.22 -4.90 -27.13
CA GLU A 312 -15.13 -4.67 -26.18
C GLU A 312 -15.45 -3.49 -25.24
N LEU A 313 -15.89 -2.36 -25.79
CA LEU A 313 -16.18 -1.16 -25.01
C LEU A 313 -17.38 -1.35 -24.07
N GLU A 314 -18.44 -1.99 -24.53
CA GLU A 314 -19.63 -2.31 -23.73
C GLU A 314 -19.29 -3.28 -22.59
N GLY A 315 -18.48 -4.31 -22.87
CA GLY A 315 -17.99 -5.23 -21.84
C GLY A 315 -17.11 -4.54 -20.78
N HIS A 316 -16.29 -3.55 -21.16
CA HIS A 316 -15.53 -2.73 -20.24
C HIS A 316 -16.43 -1.86 -19.34
N ASP A 317 -17.49 -1.28 -19.86
CA ASP A 317 -18.39 -0.44 -19.08
C ASP A 317 -19.22 -1.26 -18.07
N GLU A 318 -19.65 -2.45 -18.43
CA GLU A 318 -20.32 -3.37 -17.50
C GLU A 318 -19.38 -3.79 -16.36
N LEU A 319 -18.12 -4.12 -16.67
CA LEU A 319 -17.11 -4.43 -15.67
C LEU A 319 -16.81 -3.23 -14.75
N ALA A 320 -16.69 -2.04 -15.30
CA ALA A 320 -16.46 -0.82 -14.53
C ALA A 320 -17.63 -0.53 -13.57
N ALA A 321 -18.88 -0.68 -14.02
CA ALA A 321 -20.07 -0.53 -13.18
C ALA A 321 -20.13 -1.59 -12.07
N ALA A 322 -19.76 -2.83 -12.35
CA ALA A 322 -19.67 -3.88 -11.35
C ALA A 322 -18.60 -3.59 -10.29
N LEU A 323 -17.42 -3.08 -10.69
CA LEU A 323 -16.37 -2.67 -9.79
C LEU A 323 -16.78 -1.47 -8.92
N ASP A 324 -17.48 -0.48 -9.46
CA ASP A 324 -18.00 0.65 -8.70
C ASP A 324 -18.99 0.20 -7.61
N ALA A 325 -19.85 -0.77 -7.91
CA ALA A 325 -20.76 -1.36 -6.94
C ALA A 325 -20.01 -2.14 -5.84
N GLN A 326 -18.98 -2.92 -6.20
CA GLN A 326 -18.13 -3.64 -5.25
C GLN A 326 -17.35 -2.67 -4.36
N LEU A 327 -16.81 -1.58 -4.94
CA LEU A 327 -16.09 -0.55 -4.21
C LEU A 327 -16.98 0.15 -3.18
N LEU A 328 -18.24 0.44 -3.55
CA LEU A 328 -19.22 1.00 -2.60
C LEU A 328 -19.46 0.07 -1.41
N GLN A 329 -19.63 -1.23 -1.67
CA GLN A 329 -19.80 -2.24 -0.61
C GLN A 329 -18.54 -2.39 0.25
N ALA A 330 -17.36 -2.43 -0.37
CA ALA A 330 -16.08 -2.52 0.34
C ALA A 330 -15.83 -1.29 1.25
N ARG A 331 -16.15 -0.09 0.79
CA ARG A 331 -16.08 1.14 1.59
C ARG A 331 -17.05 1.14 2.76
N ALA A 332 -18.26 0.62 2.56
CA ALA A 332 -19.23 0.46 3.66
C ALA A 332 -18.74 -0.57 4.70
N ALA A 333 -18.11 -1.66 4.25
CA ALA A 333 -17.51 -2.66 5.14
C ALA A 333 -16.31 -2.07 5.90
N LEU A 334 -15.48 -1.26 5.24
CA LEU A 334 -14.36 -0.55 5.87
C LEU A 334 -14.86 0.39 6.97
N THR A 335 -15.89 1.21 6.72
CA THR A 335 -16.48 2.11 7.72
C THR A 335 -16.97 1.33 8.95
N LYS A 336 -17.64 0.19 8.74
CA LYS A 336 -18.08 -0.68 9.85
C LYS A 336 -16.90 -1.22 10.66
N ALA A 337 -15.84 -1.65 9.98
CA ALA A 337 -14.65 -2.16 10.67
C ALA A 337 -13.92 -1.04 11.44
N GLU A 338 -13.88 0.17 10.90
CA GLU A 338 -13.34 1.36 11.56
C GLU A 338 -14.14 1.72 12.82
N ASP A 339 -15.47 1.69 12.75
CA ASP A 339 -16.35 1.94 13.90
C ASP A 339 -16.20 0.88 15.01
N LEU A 340 -16.04 -0.39 14.63
CA LEU A 340 -15.81 -1.47 15.59
C LEU A 340 -14.49 -1.29 16.35
N VAL A 341 -13.41 -0.96 15.64
CA VAL A 341 -12.10 -0.69 16.25
C VAL A 341 -12.16 0.56 17.12
N ALA A 342 -12.81 1.63 16.67
CA ALA A 342 -12.99 2.84 17.48
C ALA A 342 -13.74 2.56 18.78
N LYS A 343 -14.81 1.78 18.73
CA LYS A 343 -15.57 1.36 19.92
C LYS A 343 -14.75 0.50 20.87
N ALA A 344 -14.00 -0.47 20.34
CA ALA A 344 -13.15 -1.34 21.15
C ALA A 344 -12.05 -0.53 21.87
N ARG A 345 -11.38 0.38 21.18
CA ARG A 345 -10.40 1.31 21.79
C ARG A 345 -11.04 2.22 22.84
N GLY A 346 -12.20 2.80 22.50
CA GLY A 346 -12.96 3.65 23.43
C GLY A 346 -13.40 2.91 24.71
N ALA A 347 -13.69 1.63 24.61
CA ALA A 347 -14.01 0.79 25.78
C ALA A 347 -12.76 0.39 26.59
N ALA A 348 -11.63 0.13 25.92
CA ALA A 348 -10.36 -0.23 26.56
C ALA A 348 -9.71 0.96 27.28
N ALA A 349 -9.89 2.19 26.78
CA ALA A 349 -9.23 3.39 27.28
C ALA A 349 -9.48 3.64 28.77
N PRO A 350 -10.73 3.70 29.30
CA PRO A 350 -10.97 3.92 30.72
C PRO A 350 -10.52 2.73 31.58
N ALA A 351 -10.54 1.51 31.03
CA ALA A 351 -10.06 0.33 31.76
C ALA A 351 -8.55 0.36 31.96
N LEU A 352 -7.78 0.73 30.91
CA LEU A 352 -6.34 0.94 31.00
C LEU A 352 -6.01 2.06 31.98
N ALA A 353 -6.67 3.21 31.87
CA ALA A 353 -6.45 4.34 32.78
C ALA A 353 -6.64 3.92 34.25
N LYS A 354 -7.74 3.24 34.54
CA LYS A 354 -8.04 2.75 35.90
C LYS A 354 -7.01 1.72 36.40
N ALA A 355 -6.56 0.81 35.53
CA ALA A 355 -5.55 -0.18 35.91
C ALA A 355 -4.21 0.50 36.27
N VAL A 356 -3.78 1.48 35.49
CA VAL A 356 -2.56 2.26 35.79
C VAL A 356 -2.73 3.11 37.04
N GLU A 357 -3.86 3.80 37.22
CA GLU A 357 -4.14 4.61 38.40
C GLU A 357 -4.11 3.80 39.70
N ALA A 358 -4.40 2.49 39.67
CA ALA A 358 -4.31 1.61 40.82
C ALA A 358 -2.85 1.48 41.35
N HIS A 359 -1.83 1.63 40.50
CA HIS A 359 -0.42 1.56 40.89
C HIS A 359 0.17 2.90 41.34
N LEU A 360 -0.43 4.04 40.93
CA LEU A 360 0.13 5.37 41.19
C LEU A 360 0.31 5.72 42.69
N PRO A 361 -0.60 5.34 43.59
CA PRO A 361 -0.41 5.61 45.03
C PRO A 361 0.85 4.98 45.61
N ASP A 362 1.16 3.75 45.26
CA ASP A 362 2.37 3.04 45.69
C ASP A 362 3.66 3.70 45.15
N LEU A 363 3.54 4.36 44.00
CA LEU A 363 4.64 5.08 43.37
C LEU A 363 4.74 6.55 43.81
N ALA A 364 4.23 6.90 44.99
CA ALA A 364 4.21 8.26 45.55
C ALA A 364 3.44 9.28 44.69
N LEU A 365 2.43 8.83 43.96
CA LEU A 365 1.55 9.66 43.12
C LEU A 365 0.06 9.42 43.50
N PRO A 366 -0.33 9.55 44.79
CA PRO A 366 -1.63 9.09 45.28
C PRO A 366 -2.83 9.90 44.74
N LYS A 367 -2.57 11.04 44.16
CA LYS A 367 -3.61 11.93 43.60
C LYS A 367 -3.44 12.18 42.10
N ALA A 368 -2.52 11.46 41.47
CA ALA A 368 -2.32 11.57 40.05
C ALA A 368 -3.48 10.97 39.25
N ARG A 369 -3.69 11.48 38.05
CA ARG A 369 -4.74 11.03 37.15
C ARG A 369 -4.15 10.72 35.78
N LEU A 370 -4.65 9.64 35.19
CA LEU A 370 -4.36 9.24 33.83
C LEU A 370 -5.65 9.23 33.00
N GLU A 371 -5.61 9.79 31.83
CA GLU A 371 -6.68 9.70 30.84
C GLU A 371 -6.10 9.15 29.54
N VAL A 372 -6.81 8.22 28.92
CA VAL A 372 -6.48 7.71 27.59
C VAL A 372 -7.47 8.30 26.61
N GLU A 373 -7.04 9.33 25.91
CA GLU A 373 -7.83 9.99 24.88
C GLU A 373 -7.76 9.19 23.57
N VAL A 374 -8.94 8.88 22.97
CA VAL A 374 -9.06 8.17 21.71
C VAL A 374 -9.84 9.03 20.73
N ALA A 375 -9.24 9.41 19.63
CA ALA A 375 -9.81 10.27 18.62
C ALA A 375 -9.50 9.81 17.19
N GLY A 376 -10.12 10.48 16.20
CA GLY A 376 -9.90 10.22 14.78
C GLY A 376 -10.63 8.98 14.25
N VAL A 377 -10.51 8.75 12.95
CA VAL A 377 -11.11 7.60 12.27
C VAL A 377 -10.53 6.30 12.84
N ALA A 378 -11.39 5.33 13.12
CA ALA A 378 -11.03 4.07 13.78
C ALA A 378 -10.36 4.26 15.16
N GLY A 379 -10.50 5.41 15.81
CA GLY A 379 -9.79 5.72 17.04
C GLY A 379 -8.26 5.71 16.84
N ARG A 380 -7.78 6.22 15.73
CA ARG A 380 -6.37 6.14 15.30
C ARG A 380 -5.45 6.98 16.17
N ASP A 381 -5.96 8.09 16.70
CA ASP A 381 -5.20 9.04 17.49
C ASP A 381 -5.41 8.71 18.96
N VAL A 382 -4.43 8.03 19.55
CA VAL A 382 -4.43 7.66 20.98
C VAL A 382 -3.38 8.49 21.68
N THR A 383 -3.80 9.19 22.76
CA THR A 383 -2.91 10.03 23.56
C THR A 383 -3.12 9.75 25.03
N PHE A 384 -2.04 9.38 25.72
CA PHE A 384 -2.04 9.25 27.18
C PHE A 384 -1.79 10.61 27.81
N ARG A 385 -2.75 11.07 28.60
CA ARG A 385 -2.70 12.36 29.30
C ARG A 385 -2.57 12.13 30.79
N PHE A 386 -1.70 12.88 31.44
CA PHE A 386 -1.32 12.71 32.83
C PHE A 386 -1.37 14.03 33.59
N ALA A 387 -1.82 13.97 34.84
CA ALA A 387 -1.72 15.05 35.82
C ALA A 387 -1.21 14.46 37.13
N ALA A 388 -0.06 14.90 37.63
CA ALA A 388 0.54 14.39 38.86
C ALA A 388 -0.23 14.80 40.13
N ASN A 389 -0.84 16.00 40.12
CA ASN A 389 -1.49 16.57 41.29
C ASN A 389 -2.88 17.14 40.95
N PRO A 390 -3.80 17.21 41.93
CA PRO A 390 -5.09 17.85 41.78
C PRO A 390 -4.95 19.32 41.40
N GLY A 391 -5.75 19.78 40.44
CA GLY A 391 -5.71 21.16 39.97
C GLY A 391 -4.72 21.39 38.81
N MET A 392 -3.88 20.41 38.47
CA MET A 392 -3.11 20.44 37.24
C MET A 392 -3.96 20.00 36.06
N GLU A 393 -3.74 20.64 34.92
CA GLU A 393 -4.36 20.23 33.66
C GLU A 393 -3.76 18.91 33.18
N LEU A 394 -4.63 18.02 32.66
CA LEU A 394 -4.19 16.79 32.02
C LEU A 394 -3.40 17.13 30.74
N GLN A 395 -2.13 16.77 30.73
CA GLN A 395 -1.25 17.04 29.59
C GLN A 395 -0.76 15.73 28.98
N PRO A 396 -0.49 15.68 27.66
CA PRO A 396 0.20 14.54 27.07
C PRO A 396 1.45 14.16 27.85
N LEU A 397 1.71 12.87 28.06
CA LEU A 397 2.88 12.38 28.81
C LEU A 397 4.18 13.01 28.34
N ALA A 398 4.33 13.23 27.03
CA ALA A 398 5.51 13.89 26.45
C ALA A 398 5.72 15.35 26.91
N LYS A 399 4.72 15.98 27.55
CA LYS A 399 4.80 17.37 28.04
C LYS A 399 4.92 17.47 29.57
N VAL A 400 5.02 16.35 30.27
CA VAL A 400 5.20 16.34 31.73
C VAL A 400 6.59 16.87 32.07
N ALA A 401 6.65 17.95 32.85
CA ALA A 401 7.87 18.69 33.11
C ALA A 401 8.79 18.02 34.16
N SER A 402 8.28 17.16 35.02
CA SER A 402 9.04 16.50 36.10
C SER A 402 9.55 15.13 35.65
N GLY A 403 10.87 14.95 35.54
CA GLY A 403 11.50 13.68 35.18
C GLY A 403 11.11 12.54 36.11
N GLY A 404 11.16 12.75 37.43
CA GLY A 404 10.79 11.72 38.40
C GLY A 404 9.31 11.35 38.39
N GLU A 405 8.37 12.31 38.21
CA GLU A 405 6.95 12.02 38.09
C GLU A 405 6.63 11.26 36.81
N LEU A 406 7.27 11.65 35.70
CA LEU A 406 7.15 10.96 34.42
C LEU A 406 7.70 9.54 34.51
N ALA A 407 8.89 9.33 35.07
CA ALA A 407 9.48 8.00 35.23
C ALA A 407 8.57 7.06 36.06
N ARG A 408 7.96 7.57 37.14
CA ARG A 408 7.01 6.79 37.96
C ARG A 408 5.68 6.53 37.24
N ALA A 409 5.17 7.48 36.45
CA ALA A 409 4.00 7.25 35.61
C ALA A 409 4.29 6.20 34.52
N MET A 410 5.48 6.21 33.94
CA MET A 410 5.93 5.21 32.99
C MET A 410 6.12 3.84 33.65
N LEU A 411 6.63 3.79 34.88
CA LEU A 411 6.68 2.56 35.68
C LEU A 411 5.29 1.99 35.90
N ALA A 412 4.30 2.82 36.30
CA ALA A 412 2.92 2.38 36.45
C ALA A 412 2.32 1.81 35.15
N LEU A 413 2.60 2.46 34.02
CA LEU A 413 2.18 1.97 32.70
C LEU A 413 2.81 0.61 32.38
N ARG A 414 4.10 0.42 32.66
CA ARG A 414 4.83 -0.83 32.40
C ARG A 414 4.33 -1.99 33.27
N LEU A 415 3.95 -1.73 34.53
CA LEU A 415 3.34 -2.74 35.40
C LEU A 415 2.01 -3.29 34.85
N VAL A 416 1.29 -2.51 34.05
CA VAL A 416 0.02 -2.90 33.43
C VAL A 416 0.21 -3.45 32.02
N LEU A 417 1.19 -2.92 31.27
CA LEU A 417 1.49 -3.29 29.90
C LEU A 417 2.63 -4.31 29.88
N THR A 418 2.30 -5.59 29.95
CA THR A 418 3.23 -6.72 30.08
C THR A 418 4.17 -6.94 28.90
N GLU A 419 3.92 -6.31 27.76
CA GLU A 419 4.77 -6.40 26.59
C GLU A 419 5.55 -5.11 26.33
N GLY A 420 6.83 -5.24 26.02
CA GLY A 420 7.71 -4.12 25.71
C GLY A 420 9.09 -4.58 25.24
N PRO A 421 10.03 -3.65 25.04
CA PRO A 421 11.42 -4.00 24.84
C PRO A 421 11.95 -4.84 26.01
N PRO A 422 12.83 -5.81 25.73
CA PRO A 422 13.34 -6.71 26.76
C PRO A 422 14.18 -6.03 27.86
N VAL A 423 14.70 -4.83 27.58
CA VAL A 423 15.51 -4.04 28.51
C VAL A 423 14.80 -2.74 28.85
N LEU A 424 14.55 -2.50 30.12
CA LEU A 424 13.96 -1.27 30.65
C LEU A 424 15.01 -0.53 31.49
N VAL A 425 15.25 0.72 31.18
CA VAL A 425 16.22 1.56 31.91
C VAL A 425 15.48 2.71 32.59
N PHE A 426 15.59 2.80 33.92
CA PHE A 426 15.00 3.86 34.72
C PHE A 426 16.06 4.76 35.29
N ASP A 427 16.04 6.05 34.94
CA ASP A 427 16.84 7.10 35.53
C ASP A 427 15.93 8.07 36.29
N GLU A 428 16.40 8.56 37.44
CA GLU A 428 15.67 9.51 38.31
C GLU A 428 14.26 9.05 38.76
N VAL A 429 13.93 7.75 38.71
CA VAL A 429 12.62 7.24 39.16
C VAL A 429 12.37 7.50 40.66
N ASP A 430 13.44 7.65 41.43
CA ASP A 430 13.50 7.92 42.87
C ASP A 430 13.63 9.41 43.20
N ALA A 431 13.59 10.30 42.20
CA ALA A 431 13.69 11.75 42.46
C ALA A 431 12.49 12.26 43.27
N GLY A 432 12.81 12.92 44.41
CA GLY A 432 11.84 13.55 45.30
C GLY A 432 11.02 12.58 46.18
N ILE A 433 11.43 11.32 46.30
CA ILE A 433 10.79 10.33 47.19
C ILE A 433 11.76 9.78 48.21
N GLY A 434 11.26 9.11 49.24
CA GLY A 434 12.02 8.44 50.28
C GLY A 434 11.11 7.58 51.17
N GLY A 435 11.70 6.90 52.15
CA GLY A 435 10.97 6.09 53.11
C GLY A 435 10.11 5.00 52.44
N ALA A 436 8.84 4.87 52.85
CA ALA A 436 7.93 3.84 52.33
C ALA A 436 7.68 3.91 50.85
N ALA A 437 7.67 5.12 50.27
CA ALA A 437 7.51 5.30 48.81
C ALA A 437 8.68 4.74 48.00
N ALA A 438 9.92 4.92 48.50
CA ALA A 438 11.12 4.36 47.89
C ALA A 438 11.10 2.81 47.91
N VAL A 439 10.64 2.22 49.01
CA VAL A 439 10.45 0.76 49.15
C VAL A 439 9.44 0.26 48.10
N ALA A 440 8.30 0.95 47.98
CA ALA A 440 7.27 0.57 47.02
C ALA A 440 7.72 0.67 45.57
N VAL A 441 8.48 1.73 45.21
CA VAL A 441 9.11 1.87 43.87
C VAL A 441 10.11 0.74 43.64
N GLY A 442 10.99 0.43 44.61
CA GLY A 442 11.94 -0.68 44.50
C GLY A 442 11.24 -2.01 44.27
N ARG A 443 10.19 -2.32 45.05
CA ARG A 443 9.36 -3.51 44.87
C ARG A 443 8.75 -3.58 43.47
N SER A 444 8.21 -2.48 42.97
CA SER A 444 7.61 -2.43 41.63
C SER A 444 8.63 -2.65 40.50
N LEU A 445 9.85 -2.11 40.65
CA LEU A 445 10.95 -2.36 39.72
C LEU A 445 11.43 -3.81 39.77
N GLY A 446 11.54 -4.40 40.99
CA GLY A 446 11.86 -5.82 41.14
C GLY A 446 10.81 -6.73 40.53
N ALA A 447 9.51 -6.40 40.68
CA ALA A 447 8.44 -7.15 40.03
C ALA A 447 8.53 -7.10 38.49
N LEU A 448 8.88 -5.97 37.90
CA LEU A 448 9.16 -5.89 36.46
C LEU A 448 10.39 -6.71 36.04
N GLY A 449 11.36 -6.89 36.95
CA GLY A 449 12.56 -7.69 36.72
C GLY A 449 12.30 -9.16 36.44
N VAL A 450 11.09 -9.68 36.78
CA VAL A 450 10.71 -11.07 36.49
C VAL A 450 10.55 -11.32 34.99
N ASP A 451 9.94 -10.37 34.28
CA ASP A 451 9.60 -10.51 32.85
C ASP A 451 10.55 -9.70 31.96
N HIS A 452 11.25 -8.71 32.52
CA HIS A 452 12.16 -7.81 31.79
C HIS A 452 13.52 -7.73 32.47
N GLN A 453 14.53 -7.35 31.74
CA GLN A 453 15.78 -6.88 32.33
C GLN A 453 15.62 -5.41 32.70
N VAL A 454 15.70 -5.09 33.98
CA VAL A 454 15.52 -3.73 34.53
C VAL A 454 16.87 -3.16 34.99
N LEU A 455 17.26 -2.05 34.43
CA LEU A 455 18.42 -1.27 34.88
C LEU A 455 17.90 -0.01 35.57
N VAL A 456 18.26 0.21 36.82
CA VAL A 456 17.86 1.42 37.57
C VAL A 456 19.03 2.18 38.11
N VAL A 457 19.11 3.46 37.75
CA VAL A 457 20.05 4.39 38.38
C VAL A 457 19.36 4.99 39.59
N THR A 458 19.91 4.76 40.76
CA THR A 458 19.28 5.18 42.02
C THR A 458 20.31 5.74 43.02
N HIS A 459 19.85 6.66 43.87
CA HIS A 459 20.60 7.15 45.01
C HIS A 459 20.02 6.66 46.37
N LEU A 460 18.91 5.88 46.30
CA LEU A 460 18.19 5.37 47.47
C LEU A 460 18.52 3.89 47.73
N ALA A 461 19.03 3.60 48.93
CA ALA A 461 19.28 2.22 49.37
C ALA A 461 18.01 1.35 49.35
N GLN A 462 16.86 1.95 49.65
CA GLN A 462 15.55 1.29 49.63
C GLN A 462 15.15 0.79 48.24
N VAL A 463 15.60 1.45 47.16
CA VAL A 463 15.39 0.99 45.77
C VAL A 463 16.45 -0.05 45.41
N ALA A 464 17.72 0.23 45.70
CA ALA A 464 18.84 -0.64 45.37
C ALA A 464 18.78 -2.00 46.09
N SER A 465 18.13 -2.10 47.25
CA SER A 465 17.99 -3.37 47.99
C SER A 465 17.13 -4.42 47.24
N TRP A 466 16.20 -4.00 46.36
CA TRP A 466 15.35 -4.89 45.58
C TRP A 466 16.03 -5.48 44.33
N ALA A 467 17.23 -5.01 43.98
CA ALA A 467 17.92 -5.47 42.77
C ALA A 467 18.54 -6.85 42.96
N ASP A 468 18.52 -7.65 41.90
CA ASP A 468 19.19 -8.95 41.83
C ASP A 468 20.71 -8.78 41.69
N ALA A 469 21.14 -7.75 40.99
CA ALA A 469 22.55 -7.37 40.83
C ALA A 469 22.79 -5.91 41.23
N HIS A 470 23.95 -5.59 41.78
CA HIS A 470 24.27 -4.25 42.21
C HIS A 470 25.63 -3.81 41.65
N VAL A 471 25.62 -2.71 40.89
CA VAL A 471 26.77 -2.10 40.25
C VAL A 471 27.07 -0.77 40.92
N VAL A 472 28.30 -0.61 41.40
CA VAL A 472 28.78 0.63 42.04
C VAL A 472 29.71 1.38 41.10
N VAL A 473 29.45 2.67 40.97
CA VAL A 473 30.25 3.62 40.15
C VAL A 473 31.00 4.55 41.09
N ASP A 474 32.29 4.32 41.25
CA ASP A 474 33.16 5.08 42.13
C ASP A 474 34.08 6.03 41.37
N LYS A 475 34.36 7.17 41.97
CA LYS A 475 35.34 8.14 41.49
C LYS A 475 36.71 7.88 42.10
N ILE A 476 37.68 7.65 41.25
CA ILE A 476 39.10 7.65 41.67
C ILE A 476 39.73 8.95 41.20
N ALA A 477 39.94 9.88 42.13
CA ALA A 477 40.62 11.12 41.84
C ALA A 477 42.11 10.97 42.19
N THR A 478 42.99 11.23 41.21
CA THR A 478 44.42 11.42 41.41
C THR A 478 44.74 12.91 41.29
N GLU A 479 45.95 13.33 41.66
CA GLU A 479 46.35 14.76 41.60
C GLU A 479 46.19 15.39 40.21
N SER A 480 46.17 14.59 39.13
CA SER A 480 46.14 15.07 37.74
C SER A 480 44.95 14.58 36.93
N THR A 481 44.25 13.54 37.38
CA THR A 481 43.16 12.92 36.59
C THR A 481 42.04 12.38 37.49
N THR A 482 40.82 12.42 36.99
CA THR A 482 39.67 11.73 37.57
C THR A 482 39.28 10.60 36.67
N THR A 483 39.32 9.36 37.18
CA THR A 483 38.83 8.16 36.48
C THR A 483 37.67 7.53 37.24
N THR A 484 36.83 6.83 36.55
CA THR A 484 35.71 6.09 37.14
C THR A 484 36.05 4.62 37.19
N LYS A 485 35.91 3.99 38.35
CA LYS A 485 35.93 2.54 38.52
C LYS A 485 34.50 2.05 38.68
N ILE A 486 34.17 1.00 37.98
CA ILE A 486 32.87 0.36 38.08
C ILE A 486 33.09 -1.08 38.54
N SER A 487 32.29 -1.52 39.53
CA SER A 487 32.40 -2.85 40.10
C SER A 487 31.00 -3.40 40.41
N VAL A 488 30.83 -4.70 40.18
CA VAL A 488 29.70 -5.43 40.68
C VAL A 488 29.98 -5.79 42.13
N VAL A 489 29.03 -5.50 43.03
CA VAL A 489 29.15 -5.77 44.48
C VAL A 489 28.11 -6.78 44.91
N ASP A 490 28.52 -7.73 45.75
CA ASP A 490 27.68 -8.74 46.35
C ASP A 490 28.03 -8.94 47.83
N GLY A 491 27.24 -9.77 48.53
CA GLY A 491 27.49 -10.10 49.93
C GLY A 491 27.78 -8.88 50.83
N GLU A 492 28.89 -8.90 51.56
CA GLU A 492 29.30 -7.84 52.49
C GLU A 492 29.67 -6.52 51.78
N ASP A 493 30.19 -6.58 50.54
CA ASP A 493 30.48 -5.36 49.78
C ASP A 493 29.21 -4.62 49.42
N ARG A 494 28.13 -5.36 49.10
CA ARG A 494 26.79 -4.80 48.86
C ARG A 494 26.22 -4.17 50.13
N VAL A 495 26.36 -4.84 51.28
CA VAL A 495 25.96 -4.26 52.59
C VAL A 495 26.70 -2.97 52.87
N THR A 496 28.00 -2.93 52.58
CA THR A 496 28.88 -1.75 52.78
C THR A 496 28.41 -0.57 51.90
N GLU A 497 28.08 -0.83 50.62
CA GLU A 497 27.58 0.20 49.73
C GLU A 497 26.19 0.72 50.18
N LEU A 498 25.26 -0.18 50.53
CA LEU A 498 23.95 0.22 51.02
C LEU A 498 24.07 1.02 52.33
N ALA A 499 25.00 0.65 53.23
CA ALA A 499 25.30 1.44 54.45
C ALA A 499 25.84 2.83 54.12
N ARG A 500 26.73 2.95 53.12
CA ARG A 500 27.19 4.22 52.59
C ARG A 500 26.04 5.09 52.06
N MET A 501 25.10 4.49 51.31
CA MET A 501 23.94 5.20 50.79
C MET A 501 22.98 5.67 51.88
N LEU A 502 22.84 4.91 52.98
CA LEU A 502 21.96 5.24 54.12
C LEU A 502 22.52 6.34 55.01
N SER A 503 23.82 6.36 55.25
CA SER A 503 24.43 7.20 56.31
C SER A 503 25.57 8.10 55.84
N GLY A 504 26.09 7.90 54.60
CA GLY A 504 27.32 8.52 54.13
C GLY A 504 28.59 7.90 54.71
N THR A 505 28.48 6.99 55.69
CA THR A 505 29.62 6.35 56.39
C THR A 505 29.52 4.83 56.29
N PRO A 506 30.25 4.18 55.37
CA PRO A 506 30.15 2.73 55.12
C PRO A 506 30.52 1.86 56.31
N GLU A 507 31.37 2.37 57.21
CA GLU A 507 31.88 1.65 58.39
C GLU A 507 30.92 1.71 59.60
N SER A 508 29.83 2.44 59.54
CA SER A 508 28.84 2.51 60.62
C SER A 508 28.12 1.17 60.85
N SER A 509 28.35 0.57 62.02
CA SER A 509 27.72 -0.70 62.38
C SER A 509 26.18 -0.63 62.34
N THR A 510 25.59 0.50 62.74
CA THR A 510 24.14 0.73 62.70
C THR A 510 23.63 0.81 61.28
N ALA A 511 24.38 1.48 60.39
CA ALA A 511 23.99 1.56 58.97
C ALA A 511 24.14 0.20 58.25
N GLN A 512 25.17 -0.56 58.59
CA GLN A 512 25.34 -1.93 58.05
C GLN A 512 24.24 -2.87 58.55
N GLN A 513 23.83 -2.78 59.83
CA GLN A 513 22.72 -3.54 60.33
C GLN A 513 21.41 -3.19 59.60
N HIS A 514 21.14 -1.90 59.40
CA HIS A 514 19.96 -1.45 58.63
C HIS A 514 20.02 -1.89 57.17
N ALA A 515 21.20 -1.88 56.54
CA ALA A 515 21.36 -2.40 55.19
C ALA A 515 21.07 -3.90 55.09
N ARG A 516 21.48 -4.72 56.09
CA ARG A 516 21.13 -6.13 56.14
C ARG A 516 19.62 -6.35 56.31
N GLU A 517 18.97 -5.59 57.22
CA GLU A 517 17.50 -5.64 57.42
C GLU A 517 16.77 -5.28 56.12
N LEU A 518 17.20 -4.31 55.36
CA LEU A 518 16.64 -3.98 54.04
C LEU A 518 16.75 -5.16 53.07
N LEU A 519 17.93 -5.78 52.96
CA LEU A 519 18.16 -6.93 52.07
C LEU A 519 17.30 -8.16 52.48
N GLU A 520 17.20 -8.43 53.78
CA GLU A 520 16.35 -9.52 54.31
C GLU A 520 14.88 -9.28 53.99
N SER A 521 14.39 -8.04 54.10
CA SER A 521 13.00 -7.67 53.80
C SER A 521 12.62 -7.81 52.33
N THR A 522 13.58 -7.84 51.41
CA THR A 522 13.33 -8.01 49.98
C THR A 522 13.31 -9.48 49.51
N GLN A 523 13.81 -10.41 50.33
CA GLN A 523 13.82 -11.85 50.05
C GLN A 523 12.58 -12.59 50.58
N SER A 524 11.75 -11.89 51.37
CA SER A 524 10.49 -12.38 51.90
C SER A 524 9.29 -12.05 51.01
#